data_fb922ab1122ea1bf2be090d0d38dc28e
#
_entry.id   fb922ab1122ea1bf2be090d0d38dc28e
#
_cell.length_a   1.000
_cell.length_b   1.000
_cell.length_c   1.000
_cell.angle_alpha   90.00
_cell.angle_beta   90.00
_cell.angle_gamma   90.00
#
_symmetry.space_group_name_H-M   'P 1'
#
loop_
_entity.id
_entity.type
_entity.pdbx_description
1 polymer ?
#
loop_
_entity_poly.entity_id
_entity_poly.type
_entity_poly.pdbx_seq_one_letter_code
_entity_poly.pdbx_strand_id
1 'polypeptide(L)'
;MGRAAVAELLRRGHVVRGLDRVPSDGLPATVIADLCDRAALDRVMTGVTCLVHLAATPDDDDFLTQLLPNNLVGLHHVMESARLAGVRRIVLASSVQVNWWQHERGPYPIRESDPVSPKGWYAATKMFLEAIGRGFTELHGLSVIVARLGGCPRPGQEAMVAASPALQDIYFSPGDIGRFLACCVEAPPEVRFLTVAGTSHPVQTAHFDLTVAETVLGYRPRDRWPEGM
;
A
#
# COMPACT_ATOMS: atom_id res chain seq x y z
N MET A 1 -1.69 -9.19 1.71
CA MET A 1 -2.14 -7.83 2.06
C MET A 1 -3.65 -7.65 1.89
N GLY A 2 -4.24 -7.80 0.69
CA GLY A 2 -5.66 -7.54 0.43
C GLY A 2 -6.62 -8.27 1.37
N ARG A 3 -6.42 -9.58 1.57
CA ARG A 3 -7.26 -10.37 2.53
C ARG A 3 -7.21 -9.82 3.96
N ALA A 4 -6.04 -9.41 4.43
CA ALA A 4 -5.88 -8.82 5.76
C ALA A 4 -6.59 -7.46 5.88
N ALA A 5 -6.48 -6.61 4.86
CA ALA A 5 -7.21 -5.34 4.80
C ALA A 5 -8.72 -5.56 4.81
N VAL A 6 -9.23 -6.49 3.99
CA VAL A 6 -10.66 -6.84 3.94
C VAL A 6 -11.16 -7.32 5.30
N ALA A 7 -10.45 -8.27 5.93
CA ALA A 7 -10.85 -8.81 7.23
C ALA A 7 -10.96 -7.70 8.30
N GLU A 8 -9.97 -6.81 8.37
CA GLU A 8 -9.96 -5.74 9.36
C GLU A 8 -11.02 -4.67 9.06
N LEU A 9 -11.22 -4.29 7.79
CA LEU A 9 -12.25 -3.32 7.40
C LEU A 9 -13.65 -3.85 7.69
N LEU A 10 -13.95 -5.11 7.38
CA LEU A 10 -15.21 -5.75 7.73
C LEU A 10 -15.42 -5.79 9.25
N ARG A 11 -14.37 -6.13 10.01
CA ARG A 11 -14.41 -6.13 11.49
C ARG A 11 -14.73 -4.75 12.06
N ARG A 12 -14.29 -3.67 11.39
CA ARG A 12 -14.61 -2.27 11.76
C ARG A 12 -15.97 -1.79 11.25
N GLY A 13 -16.75 -2.63 10.57
CA GLY A 13 -18.10 -2.31 10.09
C GLY A 13 -18.14 -1.62 8.72
N HIS A 14 -17.05 -1.60 7.99
CA HIS A 14 -17.05 -1.09 6.61
C HIS A 14 -17.73 -2.07 5.65
N VAL A 15 -18.43 -1.53 4.66
CA VAL A 15 -18.91 -2.31 3.50
C VAL A 15 -17.78 -2.37 2.48
N VAL A 16 -17.28 -3.56 2.20
CA VAL A 16 -16.13 -3.77 1.33
C VAL A 16 -16.55 -4.43 0.02
N ARG A 17 -16.07 -3.89 -1.09
CA ARG A 17 -16.20 -4.44 -2.43
C ARG A 17 -14.80 -4.65 -3.00
N GLY A 18 -14.53 -5.80 -3.61
CA GLY A 18 -13.21 -6.12 -4.17
C GLY A 18 -13.21 -6.20 -5.68
N LEU A 19 -12.04 -5.93 -6.26
CA LEU A 19 -11.69 -6.26 -7.63
C LEU A 19 -10.32 -6.93 -7.61
N ASP A 20 -10.21 -8.10 -8.23
CA ASP A 20 -8.96 -8.84 -8.39
C ASP A 20 -9.04 -9.70 -9.66
N ARG A 21 -7.91 -10.16 -10.16
CA ARG A 21 -7.85 -11.13 -11.28
C ARG A 21 -8.26 -12.54 -10.85
N VAL A 22 -8.25 -12.81 -9.56
CA VAL A 22 -8.60 -14.11 -8.99
C VAL A 22 -9.66 -13.92 -7.88
N PRO A 23 -10.48 -14.95 -7.61
CA PRO A 23 -11.39 -14.92 -6.48
C PRO A 23 -10.66 -14.67 -5.15
N SER A 24 -11.27 -13.88 -4.28
CA SER A 24 -10.71 -13.59 -2.96
C SER A 24 -11.57 -14.27 -1.90
N ASP A 25 -10.98 -15.23 -1.20
CA ASP A 25 -11.64 -15.89 -0.08
C ASP A 25 -12.01 -14.87 1.00
N GLY A 26 -13.23 -14.99 1.54
CA GLY A 26 -13.74 -14.09 2.58
C GLY A 26 -14.28 -12.75 2.08
N LEU A 27 -14.30 -12.51 0.75
CA LEU A 27 -14.95 -11.33 0.17
C LEU A 27 -15.97 -11.74 -0.91
N PRO A 28 -17.26 -11.93 -0.53
CA PRO A 28 -18.28 -12.42 -1.44
C PRO A 28 -18.56 -11.55 -2.65
N ALA A 29 -18.26 -10.26 -2.57
CA ALA A 29 -18.52 -9.27 -3.62
C ALA A 29 -17.24 -8.92 -4.40
N THR A 30 -16.40 -9.92 -4.76
CA THR A 30 -15.23 -9.68 -5.61
C THR A 30 -15.62 -9.70 -7.09
N VAL A 31 -15.36 -8.59 -7.78
CA VAL A 31 -15.42 -8.52 -9.24
C VAL A 31 -14.12 -9.09 -9.81
N ILE A 32 -14.24 -10.11 -10.66
CA ILE A 32 -13.05 -10.71 -11.31
C ILE A 32 -12.77 -9.93 -12.58
N ALA A 33 -11.69 -9.17 -12.58
CA ALA A 33 -11.29 -8.36 -13.73
C ALA A 33 -9.81 -7.95 -13.62
N ASP A 34 -9.24 -7.58 -14.78
CA ASP A 34 -7.92 -6.96 -14.87
C ASP A 34 -8.03 -5.44 -14.69
N LEU A 35 -6.96 -4.78 -14.23
CA LEU A 35 -6.90 -3.32 -14.10
C LEU A 35 -6.99 -2.59 -15.45
N CYS A 36 -6.76 -3.29 -16.56
CA CYS A 36 -6.95 -2.78 -17.91
C CYS A 36 -8.42 -2.85 -18.38
N ASP A 37 -9.31 -3.56 -17.67
CA ASP A 37 -10.75 -3.55 -17.93
C ASP A 37 -11.40 -2.30 -17.31
N ARG A 38 -11.36 -1.22 -18.08
CA ARG A 38 -11.92 0.06 -17.66
C ARG A 38 -13.41 -0.03 -17.31
N ALA A 39 -14.17 -0.80 -18.07
CA ALA A 39 -15.62 -0.94 -17.83
C ALA A 39 -15.91 -1.66 -16.50
N ALA A 40 -15.10 -2.65 -16.12
CA ALA A 40 -15.20 -3.29 -14.83
C ALA A 40 -14.81 -2.34 -13.69
N LEU A 41 -13.74 -1.55 -13.85
CA LEU A 41 -13.35 -0.52 -12.88
C LEU A 41 -14.45 0.50 -12.66
N ASP A 42 -15.04 1.05 -13.72
CA ASP A 42 -16.09 2.05 -13.61
C ASP A 42 -17.34 1.49 -12.89
N ARG A 43 -17.70 0.22 -13.16
CA ARG A 43 -18.81 -0.44 -12.44
C ARG A 43 -18.51 -0.65 -10.96
N VAL A 44 -17.31 -1.13 -10.61
CA VAL A 44 -16.97 -1.43 -9.21
C VAL A 44 -16.81 -0.18 -8.38
N MET A 45 -16.41 0.95 -8.99
CA MET A 45 -16.22 2.24 -8.31
C MET A 45 -17.53 2.96 -7.99
N THR A 46 -18.64 2.58 -8.60
CA THR A 46 -19.94 3.26 -8.37
C THR A 46 -20.34 3.23 -6.90
N GLY A 47 -20.51 4.41 -6.28
CA GLY A 47 -20.88 4.59 -4.88
C GLY A 47 -19.74 4.28 -3.87
N VAL A 48 -18.51 4.06 -4.33
CA VAL A 48 -17.36 3.89 -3.47
C VAL A 48 -16.92 5.24 -2.91
N THR A 49 -16.72 5.33 -1.60
CA THR A 49 -16.28 6.56 -0.93
C THR A 49 -14.78 6.58 -0.70
N CYS A 50 -14.15 5.42 -0.51
CA CYS A 50 -12.73 5.26 -0.31
C CYS A 50 -12.22 4.06 -1.11
N LEU A 51 -11.13 4.25 -1.85
CA LEU A 51 -10.44 3.21 -2.60
C LEU A 51 -9.14 2.83 -1.90
N VAL A 52 -8.87 1.53 -1.74
CA VAL A 52 -7.56 1.00 -1.33
C VAL A 52 -6.97 0.26 -2.52
N HIS A 53 -5.94 0.83 -3.15
CA HIS A 53 -5.28 0.26 -4.32
C HIS A 53 -4.02 -0.51 -3.92
N LEU A 54 -4.14 -1.85 -3.92
CA LEU A 54 -3.07 -2.79 -3.57
C LEU A 54 -2.57 -3.57 -4.79
N ALA A 55 -3.34 -3.59 -5.86
CA ALA A 55 -3.05 -4.40 -7.05
C ALA A 55 -1.84 -3.84 -7.80
N ALA A 56 -0.84 -4.68 -8.00
CA ALA A 56 0.38 -4.37 -8.73
C ALA A 56 1.16 -5.67 -8.99
N THR A 57 2.09 -5.67 -9.94
CA THR A 57 3.18 -6.63 -9.96
C THR A 57 4.13 -6.27 -8.81
N PRO A 58 4.31 -7.16 -7.81
CA PRO A 58 5.20 -6.90 -6.68
C PRO A 58 6.65 -7.26 -7.04
N ASP A 59 7.60 -6.53 -6.48
CA ASP A 59 9.03 -6.68 -6.70
C ASP A 59 9.48 -6.42 -8.15
N ASP A 60 10.79 -6.49 -8.42
CA ASP A 60 11.30 -6.33 -9.79
C ASP A 60 10.90 -7.52 -10.67
N ASP A 61 10.42 -7.21 -11.85
CA ASP A 61 9.97 -8.16 -12.88
C ASP A 61 10.21 -7.54 -14.26
N ASP A 62 9.89 -8.24 -15.35
CA ASP A 62 10.02 -7.67 -16.68
C ASP A 62 9.22 -6.38 -16.82
N PHE A 63 9.94 -5.32 -17.18
CA PHE A 63 9.36 -3.98 -17.19
C PHE A 63 8.24 -3.84 -18.20
N LEU A 64 8.44 -4.33 -19.43
CA LEU A 64 7.50 -4.10 -20.53
C LEU A 64 6.25 -4.97 -20.41
N THR A 65 6.39 -6.20 -19.94
CA THR A 65 5.30 -7.19 -19.93
C THR A 65 4.60 -7.30 -18.58
N GLN A 66 5.23 -6.84 -17.48
CA GLN A 66 4.68 -6.95 -16.13
C GLN A 66 4.52 -5.59 -15.45
N LEU A 67 5.61 -4.85 -15.26
CA LEU A 67 5.57 -3.60 -14.48
C LEU A 67 4.81 -2.48 -15.20
N LEU A 68 5.08 -2.27 -16.49
CA LEU A 68 4.43 -1.21 -17.26
C LEU A 68 2.89 -1.40 -17.32
N PRO A 69 2.35 -2.54 -17.76
CA PRO A 69 0.91 -2.70 -17.86
C PRO A 69 0.22 -2.68 -16.49
N ASN A 70 0.78 -3.34 -15.47
CA ASN A 70 0.12 -3.48 -14.18
C ASN A 70 0.30 -2.25 -13.27
N ASN A 71 1.55 -1.73 -13.16
CA ASN A 71 1.87 -0.71 -12.17
C ASN A 71 1.71 0.73 -12.70
N LEU A 72 1.76 0.95 -14.02
CA LEU A 72 1.61 2.28 -14.62
C LEU A 72 0.26 2.41 -15.35
N VAL A 73 0.00 1.56 -16.35
CA VAL A 73 -1.25 1.64 -17.14
C VAL A 73 -2.45 1.30 -16.27
N GLY A 74 -2.39 0.22 -15.51
CA GLY A 74 -3.43 -0.16 -14.55
C GLY A 74 -3.68 0.91 -13.51
N LEU A 75 -2.64 1.51 -12.93
CA LEU A 75 -2.78 2.64 -12.02
C LEU A 75 -3.49 3.83 -12.67
N HIS A 76 -3.13 4.19 -13.90
CA HIS A 76 -3.82 5.25 -14.64
C HIS A 76 -5.33 4.98 -14.74
N HIS A 77 -5.71 3.77 -15.13
CA HIS A 77 -7.13 3.42 -15.24
C HIS A 77 -7.84 3.50 -13.88
N VAL A 78 -7.22 2.99 -12.82
CA VAL A 78 -7.77 3.03 -11.46
C VAL A 78 -7.98 4.47 -10.98
N MET A 79 -6.98 5.34 -11.14
CA MET A 79 -7.04 6.73 -10.70
C MET A 79 -8.13 7.52 -11.46
N GLU A 80 -8.22 7.35 -12.78
CA GLU A 80 -9.25 8.02 -13.58
C GLU A 80 -10.65 7.49 -13.29
N SER A 81 -10.84 6.16 -13.11
CA SER A 81 -12.13 5.60 -12.72
C SER A 81 -12.56 6.10 -11.34
N ALA A 82 -11.64 6.14 -10.36
CA ALA A 82 -11.93 6.64 -9.04
C ALA A 82 -12.35 8.12 -9.06
N ARG A 83 -11.62 8.95 -9.81
CA ARG A 83 -11.93 10.38 -9.99
C ARG A 83 -13.31 10.59 -10.60
N LEU A 84 -13.62 9.89 -11.69
CA LEU A 84 -14.91 10.02 -12.40
C LEU A 84 -16.09 9.49 -11.58
N ALA A 85 -15.86 8.47 -10.74
CA ALA A 85 -16.86 7.94 -9.82
C ALA A 85 -17.09 8.81 -8.57
N GLY A 86 -16.31 9.86 -8.37
CA GLY A 86 -16.43 10.74 -7.21
C GLY A 86 -15.90 10.12 -5.90
N VAL A 87 -14.95 9.18 -6.00
CA VAL A 87 -14.24 8.67 -4.83
C VAL A 87 -13.57 9.83 -4.09
N ARG A 88 -13.73 9.89 -2.79
CA ARG A 88 -13.23 11.01 -1.98
C ARG A 88 -11.84 10.78 -1.43
N ARG A 89 -11.49 9.53 -1.12
CA ARG A 89 -10.18 9.14 -0.60
C ARG A 89 -9.60 7.97 -1.36
N ILE A 90 -8.30 8.04 -1.62
CA ILE A 90 -7.55 6.94 -2.22
C ILE A 90 -6.35 6.61 -1.34
N VAL A 91 -6.22 5.34 -0.95
CA VAL A 91 -5.03 4.79 -0.29
C VAL A 91 -4.22 4.05 -1.34
N LEU A 92 -3.01 4.52 -1.62
CA LEU A 92 -2.10 3.96 -2.63
C LEU A 92 -1.00 3.14 -1.97
N ALA A 93 -0.92 1.86 -2.29
CA ALA A 93 0.16 1.00 -1.80
C ALA A 93 1.48 1.30 -2.52
N SER A 94 2.30 2.15 -1.91
CA SER A 94 3.71 2.32 -2.22
C SER A 94 4.53 1.24 -1.49
N SER A 95 5.83 1.40 -1.41
CA SER A 95 6.73 0.43 -0.82
C SER A 95 7.90 1.13 -0.12
N VAL A 96 8.40 0.54 0.96
CA VAL A 96 9.67 0.95 1.58
C VAL A 96 10.87 0.83 0.61
N GLN A 97 10.73 0.10 -0.49
CA GLN A 97 11.76 0.00 -1.53
C GLN A 97 12.06 1.33 -2.26
N VAL A 98 11.21 2.35 -2.11
CA VAL A 98 11.50 3.70 -2.61
C VAL A 98 12.66 4.37 -1.86
N ASN A 99 12.97 3.88 -0.64
CA ASN A 99 14.12 4.30 0.16
C ASN A 99 15.14 3.17 0.38
N TRP A 100 15.28 2.24 -0.58
CA TRP A 100 16.06 1.01 -0.40
C TRP A 100 17.52 1.27 -0.03
N TRP A 101 18.21 2.19 -0.71
CA TRP A 101 19.64 2.42 -0.43
C TRP A 101 19.87 3.09 0.92
N GLN A 102 18.92 3.87 1.43
CA GLN A 102 18.96 4.37 2.80
C GLN A 102 18.63 3.25 3.80
N HIS A 103 17.67 2.37 3.47
CA HIS A 103 17.40 1.17 4.28
C HIS A 103 18.63 0.26 4.42
N GLU A 104 19.45 0.12 3.37
CA GLU A 104 20.67 -0.67 3.43
C GLU A 104 21.82 -0.01 4.19
N ARG A 105 21.91 1.32 4.21
CA ARG A 105 23.10 2.06 4.63
C ARG A 105 22.88 3.01 5.80
N GLY A 106 21.64 3.30 6.14
CA GLY A 106 21.29 4.38 7.06
C GLY A 106 21.45 5.78 6.45
N PRO A 107 21.35 6.83 7.24
CA PRO A 107 21.01 6.80 8.66
C PRO A 107 19.57 6.40 8.95
N TYR A 108 19.29 5.93 10.17
CA TYR A 108 17.97 5.55 10.65
C TYR A 108 17.50 6.48 11.79
N PRO A 109 16.20 6.61 12.04
CA PRO A 109 15.11 6.08 11.20
C PRO A 109 14.91 6.92 9.93
N ILE A 110 14.47 6.27 8.86
CA ILE A 110 14.10 6.92 7.59
C ILE A 110 12.75 7.62 7.77
N ARG A 111 12.68 8.89 7.36
CA ARG A 111 11.48 9.71 7.42
C ARG A 111 10.85 9.87 6.04
N GLU A 112 9.57 10.21 6.02
CA GLU A 112 8.85 10.49 4.78
C GLU A 112 9.43 11.69 4.00
N SER A 113 10.06 12.62 4.72
CA SER A 113 10.74 13.79 4.15
C SER A 113 12.12 13.51 3.57
N ASP A 114 12.71 12.34 3.85
CA ASP A 114 14.03 12.01 3.36
C ASP A 114 14.02 11.82 1.83
N PRO A 115 15.12 12.15 1.15
CA PRO A 115 15.22 11.90 -0.28
C PRO A 115 15.00 10.43 -0.62
N VAL A 116 14.21 10.16 -1.65
CA VAL A 116 13.99 8.79 -2.13
C VAL A 116 15.26 8.22 -2.77
N SER A 117 15.46 6.93 -2.62
CA SER A 117 16.63 6.20 -3.13
C SER A 117 16.22 4.78 -3.59
N PRO A 118 15.50 4.69 -4.73
CA PRO A 118 14.88 3.45 -5.19
C PRO A 118 15.90 2.40 -5.61
N LYS A 119 15.56 1.12 -5.42
CA LYS A 119 16.44 0.01 -5.76
C LYS A 119 16.44 -0.31 -7.26
N GLY A 120 15.26 -0.36 -7.90
CA GLY A 120 15.10 -0.87 -9.26
C GLY A 120 13.83 -0.35 -9.93
N TRP A 121 13.42 -1.04 -10.99
CA TRP A 121 12.26 -0.65 -11.79
C TRP A 121 10.95 -0.69 -10.98
N TYR A 122 10.75 -1.72 -10.16
CA TYR A 122 9.57 -1.78 -9.28
C TYR A 122 9.49 -0.55 -8.37
N ALA A 123 10.56 -0.22 -7.67
CA ALA A 123 10.58 0.95 -6.79
C ALA A 123 10.34 2.26 -7.58
N ALA A 124 10.86 2.37 -8.82
CA ALA A 124 10.58 3.50 -9.69
C ALA A 124 9.09 3.58 -10.08
N THR A 125 8.39 2.46 -10.31
CA THR A 125 6.93 2.47 -10.53
C THR A 125 6.17 2.94 -9.29
N LYS A 126 6.67 2.65 -8.10
CA LYS A 126 6.07 3.15 -6.85
C LYS A 126 6.32 4.65 -6.66
N MET A 127 7.46 5.18 -7.07
CA MET A 127 7.68 6.63 -7.11
C MET A 127 6.73 7.34 -8.10
N PHE A 128 6.49 6.73 -9.27
CA PHE A 128 5.47 7.22 -10.21
C PHE A 128 4.09 7.28 -9.55
N LEU A 129 3.68 6.22 -8.84
CA LEU A 129 2.43 6.16 -8.07
C LEU A 129 2.35 7.30 -7.03
N GLU A 130 3.42 7.57 -6.28
CA GLU A 130 3.46 8.65 -5.28
C GLU A 130 3.29 10.03 -5.93
N ALA A 131 3.99 10.26 -7.06
CA ALA A 131 3.91 11.51 -7.81
C ALA A 131 2.50 11.75 -8.38
N ILE A 132 1.89 10.71 -8.98
CA ILE A 132 0.50 10.78 -9.49
C ILE A 132 -0.49 11.02 -8.34
N GLY A 133 -0.33 10.36 -7.21
CA GLY A 133 -1.16 10.59 -6.03
C GLY A 133 -1.14 12.07 -5.59
N ARG A 134 0.04 12.68 -5.52
CA ARG A 134 0.18 14.12 -5.23
C ARG A 134 -0.52 14.96 -6.28
N GLY A 135 -0.29 14.68 -7.57
CA GLY A 135 -0.91 15.41 -8.67
C GLY A 135 -2.45 15.37 -8.62
N PHE A 136 -3.04 14.22 -8.30
CA PHE A 136 -4.50 14.08 -8.18
C PHE A 136 -5.07 14.88 -7.00
N THR A 137 -4.33 14.97 -5.89
CA THR A 137 -4.73 15.84 -4.77
C THR A 137 -4.76 17.31 -5.20
N GLU A 138 -3.72 17.79 -5.85
CA GLU A 138 -3.61 19.21 -6.23
C GLU A 138 -4.61 19.59 -7.35
N LEU A 139 -4.76 18.72 -8.36
CA LEU A 139 -5.60 19.01 -9.53
C LEU A 139 -7.09 18.75 -9.29
N HIS A 140 -7.43 17.75 -8.48
CA HIS A 140 -8.80 17.27 -8.36
C HIS A 140 -9.36 17.32 -6.92
N GLY A 141 -8.55 17.74 -5.95
CA GLY A 141 -8.99 17.86 -4.56
C GLY A 141 -9.22 16.53 -3.83
N LEU A 142 -8.75 15.41 -4.38
CA LEU A 142 -8.86 14.10 -3.77
C LEU A 142 -7.98 14.00 -2.50
N SER A 143 -8.49 13.33 -1.47
CA SER A 143 -7.64 12.90 -0.35
C SER A 143 -6.82 11.69 -0.78
N VAL A 144 -5.51 11.79 -0.77
CA VAL A 144 -4.62 10.67 -1.15
C VAL A 144 -3.65 10.35 -0.03
N ILE A 145 -3.63 9.09 0.39
CA ILE A 145 -2.65 8.55 1.35
C ILE A 145 -1.75 7.58 0.62
N VAL A 146 -0.48 7.91 0.55
CA VAL A 146 0.59 7.06 0.01
C VAL A 146 1.17 6.23 1.14
N ALA A 147 0.87 4.95 1.13
CA ALA A 147 1.28 3.98 2.15
C ALA A 147 2.57 3.27 1.69
N ARG A 148 3.73 3.65 2.22
CA ARG A 148 5.01 2.94 2.02
C ARG A 148 5.01 1.70 2.90
N LEU A 149 4.61 0.58 2.33
CA LEU A 149 4.43 -0.69 3.05
C LEU A 149 5.77 -1.40 3.24
N GLY A 150 5.99 -1.91 4.44
CA GLY A 150 7.12 -2.77 4.80
C GLY A 150 7.09 -4.13 4.13
N GLY A 151 8.04 -4.98 4.49
CA GLY A 151 8.19 -6.32 3.94
C GLY A 151 7.06 -7.25 4.40
N CYS A 152 6.18 -7.66 3.48
CA CYS A 152 5.16 -8.66 3.71
C CYS A 152 5.58 -9.95 2.99
N PRO A 153 6.24 -10.89 3.66
CA PRO A 153 6.72 -12.10 3.02
C PRO A 153 5.56 -12.94 2.50
N ARG A 154 5.76 -13.53 1.34
CA ARG A 154 4.85 -14.51 0.73
C ARG A 154 5.18 -15.92 1.24
N PRO A 155 4.25 -16.86 1.18
CA PRO A 155 4.55 -18.25 1.50
C PRO A 155 5.82 -18.74 0.78
N GLY A 156 6.75 -19.33 1.53
CA GLY A 156 8.05 -19.78 1.04
C GLY A 156 9.18 -18.75 1.15
N GLN A 157 8.93 -17.52 1.58
CA GLN A 157 9.96 -16.49 1.82
C GLN A 157 10.43 -16.41 3.28
N GLU A 158 9.89 -17.23 4.17
CA GLU A 158 10.14 -17.20 5.61
C GLU A 158 11.62 -17.37 5.94
N ALA A 159 12.28 -18.33 5.27
CA ALA A 159 13.71 -18.59 5.47
C ALA A 159 14.58 -17.40 5.04
N MET A 160 14.21 -16.69 3.98
CA MET A 160 14.91 -15.49 3.52
C MET A 160 14.82 -14.37 4.57
N VAL A 161 13.64 -14.13 5.12
CA VAL A 161 13.46 -13.11 6.16
C VAL A 161 14.17 -13.52 7.45
N ALA A 162 14.07 -14.80 7.86
CA ALA A 162 14.76 -15.32 9.03
C ALA A 162 16.29 -15.15 8.95
N ALA A 163 16.87 -15.22 7.75
CA ALA A 163 18.29 -15.06 7.52
C ALA A 163 18.77 -13.59 7.47
N SER A 164 17.88 -12.60 7.46
CA SER A 164 18.22 -11.18 7.30
C SER A 164 17.65 -10.31 8.40
N PRO A 165 18.45 -9.85 9.38
CA PRO A 165 17.99 -8.90 10.40
C PRO A 165 17.33 -7.66 9.81
N ALA A 166 17.88 -7.10 8.74
CA ALA A 166 17.33 -5.93 8.08
C ALA A 166 15.92 -6.17 7.51
N LEU A 167 15.63 -7.39 6.97
CA LEU A 167 14.29 -7.74 6.52
C LEU A 167 13.32 -7.99 7.69
N GLN A 168 13.83 -8.48 8.83
CA GLN A 168 13.02 -8.64 10.04
C GLN A 168 12.63 -7.28 10.62
N ASP A 169 13.50 -6.28 10.54
CA ASP A 169 13.25 -4.93 11.04
C ASP A 169 12.24 -4.13 10.21
N ILE A 170 12.04 -4.51 8.97
CA ILE A 170 11.00 -3.92 8.10
C ILE A 170 9.80 -4.85 7.88
N TYR A 171 9.75 -5.95 8.61
CA TYR A 171 8.62 -6.89 8.53
C TYR A 171 7.29 -6.20 8.76
N PHE A 172 6.28 -6.62 8.00
CA PHE A 172 4.93 -6.13 8.15
C PHE A 172 3.96 -7.30 8.18
N SER A 173 3.48 -7.67 9.37
CA SER A 173 2.57 -8.78 9.56
C SER A 173 1.23 -8.57 8.87
N PRO A 174 0.52 -9.62 8.47
CA PRO A 174 -0.85 -9.50 7.96
C PRO A 174 -1.79 -8.75 8.92
N GLY A 175 -1.66 -8.98 10.23
CA GLY A 175 -2.45 -8.29 11.24
C GLY A 175 -2.20 -6.80 11.28
N ASP A 176 -0.94 -6.40 11.29
CA ASP A 176 -0.55 -4.99 11.28
C ASP A 176 -0.88 -4.31 9.95
N ILE A 177 -0.72 -4.99 8.79
CA ILE A 177 -1.15 -4.48 7.48
C ILE A 177 -2.64 -4.15 7.49
N GLY A 178 -3.48 -5.06 7.99
CA GLY A 178 -4.92 -4.83 8.10
C GLY A 178 -5.23 -3.59 8.93
N ARG A 179 -4.64 -3.50 10.13
CA ARG A 179 -4.82 -2.35 11.05
C ARG A 179 -4.35 -1.04 10.42
N PHE A 180 -3.18 -1.03 9.79
CA PHE A 180 -2.61 0.15 9.17
C PHE A 180 -3.47 0.66 8.00
N LEU A 181 -3.88 -0.23 7.09
CA LEU A 181 -4.71 0.15 5.96
C LEU A 181 -6.10 0.63 6.41
N ALA A 182 -6.67 0.05 7.46
CA ALA A 182 -7.90 0.55 8.04
C ALA A 182 -7.72 1.95 8.65
N CYS A 183 -6.61 2.21 9.34
CA CYS A 183 -6.28 3.56 9.82
C CYS A 183 -6.11 4.57 8.66
N CYS A 184 -5.55 4.15 7.53
CA CYS A 184 -5.49 4.99 6.32
C CYS A 184 -6.89 5.32 5.77
N VAL A 185 -7.80 4.33 5.73
CA VAL A 185 -9.19 4.52 5.29
C VAL A 185 -9.93 5.50 6.21
N GLU A 186 -9.74 5.37 7.52
CA GLU A 186 -10.38 6.16 8.58
C GLU A 186 -9.64 7.46 8.93
N ALA A 187 -8.55 7.79 8.24
CA ALA A 187 -7.78 9.00 8.49
C ALA A 187 -8.68 10.26 8.57
N PRO A 188 -8.32 11.25 9.38
CA PRO A 188 -9.07 12.49 9.50
C PRO A 188 -9.45 13.11 8.15
N PRO A 189 -10.65 13.70 8.01
CA PRO A 189 -11.13 14.21 6.72
C PRO A 189 -10.30 15.39 6.19
N GLU A 190 -9.58 16.09 7.04
CA GLU A 190 -8.67 17.19 6.70
C GLU A 190 -7.35 16.70 6.05
N VAL A 191 -7.02 15.43 6.16
CA VAL A 191 -5.85 14.86 5.49
C VAL A 191 -6.08 14.86 3.98
N ARG A 192 -5.42 15.76 3.29
CA ARG A 192 -5.52 15.88 1.83
C ARG A 192 -4.49 15.01 1.12
N PHE A 193 -3.22 15.17 1.49
CA PHE A 193 -2.14 14.33 0.99
C PHE A 193 -1.23 13.92 2.14
N LEU A 194 -0.92 12.64 2.22
CA LEU A 194 -0.02 12.11 3.22
C LEU A 194 0.82 10.99 2.62
N THR A 195 2.14 11.07 2.78
CA THR A 195 3.02 9.90 2.62
C THR A 195 3.32 9.36 4.01
N VAL A 196 3.23 8.04 4.20
CA VAL A 196 3.41 7.43 5.52
C VAL A 196 3.99 6.02 5.38
N ALA A 197 4.96 5.69 6.23
CA ALA A 197 5.52 4.34 6.32
C ALA A 197 4.69 3.47 7.28
N GLY A 198 4.62 2.16 6.97
CA GLY A 198 3.99 1.16 7.84
C GLY A 198 4.83 -0.11 7.91
N THR A 199 5.20 -0.51 9.13
CA THR A 199 5.87 -1.78 9.46
C THR A 199 5.29 -2.33 10.76
N SER A 200 5.58 -3.58 11.09
CA SER A 200 5.43 -4.11 12.44
C SER A 200 6.55 -3.59 13.35
N HIS A 201 6.57 -3.98 14.63
CA HIS A 201 7.68 -3.64 15.52
C HIS A 201 9.00 -4.19 14.98
N PRO A 202 10.08 -3.40 14.97
CA PRO A 202 11.40 -3.89 14.56
C PRO A 202 11.91 -4.95 15.57
N VAL A 203 12.77 -5.84 15.09
CA VAL A 203 13.44 -6.82 15.96
C VAL A 203 14.67 -6.20 16.65
N GLN A 204 15.46 -5.43 15.91
CA GLN A 204 16.70 -4.81 16.38
C GLN A 204 16.71 -3.29 16.19
N THR A 205 16.42 -2.79 14.99
CA THR A 205 16.58 -1.39 14.64
C THR A 205 15.32 -0.86 13.93
N ALA A 206 14.81 0.27 14.41
CA ALA A 206 13.72 0.98 13.72
C ALA A 206 14.27 1.63 12.44
N HIS A 207 14.10 0.96 11.30
CA HIS A 207 14.55 1.48 10.01
C HIS A 207 13.68 2.63 9.51
N PHE A 208 12.39 2.64 9.83
CA PHE A 208 11.44 3.68 9.41
C PHE A 208 10.84 4.40 10.61
N ASP A 209 10.68 5.71 10.49
CA ASP A 209 9.98 6.52 11.47
C ASP A 209 8.46 6.31 11.32
N LEU A 210 7.80 5.85 12.35
CA LEU A 210 6.35 5.63 12.35
C LEU A 210 5.58 6.76 13.07
N THR A 211 6.25 7.85 13.42
CA THR A 211 5.63 8.97 14.16
C THR A 211 4.42 9.54 13.42
N VAL A 212 4.51 9.68 12.11
CA VAL A 212 3.38 10.17 11.28
C VAL A 212 2.23 9.16 11.28
N ALA A 213 2.52 7.87 11.15
CA ALA A 213 1.51 6.83 11.24
C ALA A 213 0.79 6.83 12.59
N GLU A 214 1.54 7.04 13.68
CA GLU A 214 0.98 7.08 15.03
C GLU A 214 0.18 8.35 15.30
N THR A 215 0.73 9.52 15.00
CA THR A 215 0.14 10.82 15.38
C THR A 215 -1.00 11.26 14.48
N VAL A 216 -0.93 10.96 13.18
CA VAL A 216 -1.93 11.39 12.20
C VAL A 216 -2.98 10.30 11.95
N LEU A 217 -2.59 9.04 11.87
CA LEU A 217 -3.49 7.94 11.56
C LEU A 217 -3.92 7.12 12.78
N GLY A 218 -3.26 7.30 13.92
CA GLY A 218 -3.51 6.50 15.13
C GLY A 218 -3.04 5.04 14.98
N TYR A 219 -2.20 4.75 13.98
CA TYR A 219 -1.65 3.41 13.80
C TYR A 219 -0.52 3.14 14.80
N ARG A 220 -0.58 2.01 15.47
CA ARG A 220 0.50 1.47 16.29
C ARG A 220 0.70 0.00 15.94
N PRO A 221 1.93 -0.43 15.61
CA PRO A 221 2.21 -1.83 15.39
C PRO A 221 1.92 -2.65 16.65
N ARG A 222 1.60 -3.92 16.47
CA ARG A 222 1.35 -4.87 17.58
C ARG A 222 2.20 -6.12 17.47
N ASP A 223 2.51 -6.50 16.24
CA ASP A 223 3.24 -7.73 15.95
C ASP A 223 4.73 -7.43 15.74
N ARG A 224 5.54 -8.46 15.79
CA ARG A 224 6.98 -8.46 15.49
C ARG A 224 7.31 -9.75 14.75
N TRP A 225 8.33 -9.73 13.88
CA TRP A 225 8.80 -10.98 13.27
C TRP A 225 9.13 -12.03 14.35
N PRO A 226 8.67 -13.31 14.22
CA PRO A 226 7.87 -13.89 13.13
C PRO A 226 6.34 -13.92 13.41
N GLU A 227 5.81 -13.14 14.31
CA GLU A 227 4.39 -13.16 14.70
C GLU A 227 3.47 -12.86 13.50
N GLY A 228 2.39 -13.61 13.40
CA GLY A 228 1.38 -13.45 12.34
C GLY A 228 1.77 -14.06 11.00
N MET A 229 2.82 -14.88 10.95
CA MET A 229 3.22 -15.63 9.77
C MET A 229 2.23 -16.77 9.45
#